data_5caf3df5786dbf71d3f8d9eaf5244438
#
_entry.id   5caf3df5786dbf71d3f8d9eaf5244438
#
_cell.length_a   1.000
_cell.length_b   1.000
_cell.length_c   1.000
_cell.angle_alpha   90.00
_cell.angle_beta   90.00
_cell.angle_gamma   90.00
#
_symmetry.space_group_name_H-M   'P 1'
#
loop_
_entity.id
_entity.type
_entity.pdbx_description
1 polymer ?
#
loop_
_entity_poly.entity_id
_entity_poly.type
_entity_poly.pdbx_seq_one_letter_code
_entity_poly.pdbx_strand_id
1 'polypeptide(L)'
;MAGEYASGEYRYWHLSVPSPELTVAIEDGWFPTRGRVLDLGCGAGTEVGFLAGLGATSVGIDLSVDALTIASAEHGSGRFVQADVTQLPFTAGSFDAALDRGCLHYLPREARARYATEVARVLLPGGRFLLRACLRAAGIRNDLDESVLRSVFVGWRVRSIVSHEIPTDDRMMQAIVARLEHV
;
A
#
# COMPACT_ATOMS: atom_id res chain seq x y z
N MET A 1 3.23 -0.03 16.18
CA MET A 1 3.71 -0.78 14.99
C MET A 1 5.19 -1.17 15.03
N ALA A 2 6.12 -0.37 15.55
CA ALA A 2 7.54 -0.78 15.58
C ALA A 2 7.81 -2.05 16.42
N GLY A 3 7.06 -2.33 17.48
CA GLY A 3 7.26 -3.52 18.32
C GLY A 3 6.64 -4.82 17.80
N GLU A 4 5.70 -4.76 16.88
CA GLU A 4 4.92 -5.91 16.40
C GLU A 4 5.74 -6.81 15.45
N TYR A 5 6.68 -6.21 14.72
CA TYR A 5 7.63 -6.97 13.90
C TYR A 5 8.70 -7.66 14.76
N ALA A 6 9.21 -6.98 15.80
CA ALA A 6 10.16 -7.56 16.73
C ALA A 6 9.55 -8.70 17.58
N SER A 7 8.26 -8.58 17.97
CA SER A 7 7.54 -9.62 18.74
C SER A 7 7.06 -10.80 17.88
N GLY A 8 7.05 -10.66 16.56
CA GLY A 8 6.49 -11.65 15.63
C GLY A 8 4.96 -11.58 15.47
N GLU A 9 4.30 -10.62 16.13
CA GLU A 9 2.84 -10.43 16.03
C GLU A 9 2.38 -10.02 14.62
N TYR A 10 3.27 -9.46 13.80
CA TYR A 10 2.98 -9.13 12.41
C TYR A 10 2.43 -10.32 11.60
N ARG A 11 2.72 -11.55 11.98
CA ARG A 11 2.26 -12.78 11.31
C ARG A 11 0.74 -12.94 11.29
N TYR A 12 0.01 -12.27 12.19
CA TYR A 12 -1.46 -12.30 12.20
C TYR A 12 -2.11 -11.56 11.04
N TRP A 13 -1.41 -10.62 10.39
CA TRP A 13 -1.93 -9.88 9.22
C TRP A 13 -1.01 -9.96 8.00
N HIS A 14 0.16 -10.57 8.18
CA HIS A 14 1.11 -10.79 7.10
C HIS A 14 0.61 -11.89 6.17
N LEU A 15 0.53 -11.58 4.88
CA LEU A 15 0.30 -12.58 3.85
C LEU A 15 1.65 -12.95 3.24
N SER A 16 1.96 -14.25 3.18
CA SER A 16 3.14 -14.77 2.48
C SER A 16 2.96 -14.83 0.96
N VAL A 17 1.78 -14.46 0.47
CA VAL A 17 1.41 -14.39 -0.95
C VAL A 17 0.88 -13.00 -1.28
N PRO A 18 0.97 -12.54 -2.55
CA PRO A 18 0.44 -11.25 -2.95
C PRO A 18 -1.06 -11.16 -2.69
N SER A 19 -1.51 -9.96 -2.39
CA SER A 19 -2.93 -9.72 -2.10
C SER A 19 -3.82 -9.99 -3.31
N PRO A 20 -5.03 -10.53 -3.10
CA PRO A 20 -5.96 -10.80 -4.18
C PRO A 20 -6.29 -9.57 -5.02
N GLU A 21 -6.41 -8.40 -4.40
CA GLU A 21 -6.69 -7.15 -5.10
C GLU A 21 -5.56 -6.73 -6.04
N LEU A 22 -4.30 -6.99 -5.69
CA LEU A 22 -3.16 -6.76 -6.58
C LEU A 22 -3.16 -7.77 -7.73
N THR A 23 -3.38 -9.05 -7.43
CA THR A 23 -3.42 -10.11 -8.43
C THR A 23 -4.50 -9.84 -9.47
N VAL A 24 -5.73 -9.52 -9.04
CA VAL A 24 -6.84 -9.16 -9.93
C VAL A 24 -6.52 -7.91 -10.76
N ALA A 25 -5.90 -6.88 -10.15
CA ALA A 25 -5.55 -5.66 -10.87
C ALA A 25 -4.44 -5.87 -11.92
N ILE A 26 -3.60 -6.87 -11.74
CA ILE A 26 -2.60 -7.29 -12.74
C ILE A 26 -3.26 -8.12 -13.84
N GLU A 27 -4.10 -9.09 -13.49
CA GLU A 27 -4.77 -9.99 -14.44
C GLU A 27 -5.69 -9.24 -15.41
N ASP A 28 -6.38 -8.21 -14.95
CA ASP A 28 -7.21 -7.37 -15.81
C ASP A 28 -6.42 -6.25 -16.54
N GLY A 29 -5.09 -6.23 -16.40
CA GLY A 29 -4.18 -5.30 -17.08
C GLY A 29 -4.21 -3.88 -16.53
N TRP A 30 -4.89 -3.65 -15.40
CA TRP A 30 -4.95 -2.30 -14.83
C TRP A 30 -3.68 -1.95 -14.04
N PHE A 31 -3.09 -2.87 -13.26
CA PHE A 31 -1.86 -2.61 -12.52
C PHE A 31 -0.63 -3.09 -13.32
N PRO A 32 0.45 -2.28 -13.46
CA PRO A 32 1.59 -2.65 -14.29
C PRO A 32 2.47 -3.69 -13.58
N THR A 33 2.99 -4.65 -14.35
CA THR A 33 4.00 -5.63 -13.92
C THR A 33 5.42 -5.23 -14.31
N ARG A 34 5.58 -4.10 -14.98
CA ARG A 34 6.85 -3.52 -15.41
C ARG A 34 6.87 -2.03 -15.07
N GLY A 35 8.04 -1.42 -15.13
CA GLY A 35 8.22 -0.03 -14.70
C GLY A 35 8.61 0.08 -13.23
N ARG A 36 8.49 1.27 -12.68
CA ARG A 36 8.89 1.58 -11.30
C ARG A 36 7.66 1.60 -10.41
N VAL A 37 7.61 0.75 -9.42
CA VAL A 37 6.47 0.61 -8.51
C VAL A 37 6.88 0.89 -7.07
N LEU A 38 6.09 1.70 -6.36
CA LEU A 38 6.27 2.04 -4.95
C LEU A 38 5.24 1.30 -4.10
N ASP A 39 5.69 0.62 -3.06
CA ASP A 39 4.84 -0.01 -2.02
C ASP A 39 4.93 0.81 -0.73
N LEU A 40 3.80 1.39 -0.32
CA LEU A 40 3.67 2.31 0.81
C LEU A 40 3.29 1.55 2.09
N GLY A 41 4.20 1.51 3.07
CA GLY A 41 4.05 0.69 4.27
C GLY A 41 4.18 -0.80 3.93
N CYS A 42 5.26 -1.16 3.23
CA CYS A 42 5.48 -2.48 2.64
C CYS A 42 5.60 -3.63 3.65
N GLY A 43 5.79 -3.33 4.93
CA GLY A 43 5.98 -4.35 5.96
C GLY A 43 7.10 -5.32 5.61
N ALA A 44 6.81 -6.62 5.64
CA ALA A 44 7.75 -7.69 5.30
C ALA A 44 8.00 -7.86 3.78
N GLY A 45 7.46 -6.99 2.92
CA GLY A 45 7.88 -6.84 1.52
C GLY A 45 7.28 -7.83 0.52
N THR A 46 6.22 -8.56 0.86
CA THR A 46 5.60 -9.57 -0.02
C THR A 46 5.24 -9.03 -1.40
N GLU A 47 4.57 -7.86 -1.47
CA GLU A 47 4.16 -7.24 -2.74
C GLU A 47 5.37 -6.77 -3.54
N VAL A 48 6.38 -6.22 -2.85
CA VAL A 48 7.64 -5.78 -3.47
C VAL A 48 8.36 -6.96 -4.12
N GLY A 49 8.51 -8.08 -3.39
CA GLY A 49 9.14 -9.29 -3.90
C GLY A 49 8.38 -9.90 -5.08
N PHE A 50 7.06 -9.98 -4.98
CA PHE A 50 6.19 -10.47 -6.05
C PHE A 50 6.33 -9.64 -7.33
N LEU A 51 6.22 -8.31 -7.23
CA LEU A 51 6.33 -7.41 -8.38
C LEU A 51 7.73 -7.43 -8.99
N ALA A 52 8.78 -7.52 -8.16
CA ALA A 52 10.15 -7.70 -8.65
C ALA A 52 10.31 -9.00 -9.45
N GLY A 53 9.70 -10.10 -8.98
CA GLY A 53 9.66 -11.38 -9.68
C GLY A 53 8.95 -11.32 -11.04
N LEU A 54 8.00 -10.41 -11.22
CA LEU A 54 7.32 -10.16 -12.50
C LEU A 54 8.10 -9.21 -13.43
N GLY A 55 9.18 -8.58 -12.93
CA GLY A 55 10.06 -7.70 -13.71
C GLY A 55 9.84 -6.20 -13.49
N ALA A 56 9.10 -5.80 -12.45
CA ALA A 56 9.04 -4.41 -12.03
C ALA A 56 10.31 -4.00 -11.27
N THR A 57 10.68 -2.72 -11.35
CA THR A 57 11.60 -2.10 -10.41
C THR A 57 10.80 -1.65 -9.19
N SER A 58 10.62 -2.57 -8.23
CA SER A 58 9.80 -2.34 -7.05
C SER A 58 10.63 -1.78 -5.89
N VAL A 59 10.06 -0.80 -5.20
CA VAL A 59 10.62 -0.17 -4.00
C VAL A 59 9.57 -0.21 -2.91
N GLY A 60 9.92 -0.76 -1.74
CA GLY A 60 9.07 -0.74 -0.55
C GLY A 60 9.58 0.28 0.45
N ILE A 61 8.65 0.98 1.09
CA ILE A 61 8.98 1.86 2.21
C ILE A 61 8.17 1.47 3.45
N ASP A 62 8.81 1.58 4.60
CA ASP A 62 8.16 1.41 5.91
C ASP A 62 8.88 2.27 6.97
N LEU A 63 8.19 2.60 8.05
CA LEU A 63 8.81 3.25 9.22
C LEU A 63 9.59 2.26 10.08
N SER A 64 9.21 0.98 10.07
CA SER A 64 9.78 -0.08 10.89
C SER A 64 11.06 -0.65 10.27
N VAL A 65 12.19 -0.43 10.91
CA VAL A 65 13.47 -1.06 10.52
C VAL A 65 13.40 -2.58 10.62
N ASP A 66 12.68 -3.11 11.62
CA ASP A 66 12.50 -4.55 11.79
C ASP A 66 11.75 -5.17 10.61
N ALA A 67 10.68 -4.49 10.14
CA ALA A 67 9.95 -4.90 8.95
C ALA A 67 10.85 -4.94 7.72
N LEU A 68 11.63 -3.88 7.49
CA LEU A 68 12.54 -3.78 6.35
C LEU A 68 13.69 -4.79 6.42
N THR A 69 14.11 -5.18 7.62
CA THR A 69 15.11 -6.23 7.82
C THR A 69 14.56 -7.58 7.36
N ILE A 70 13.33 -7.91 7.76
CA ILE A 70 12.64 -9.12 7.29
C ILE A 70 12.45 -9.07 5.78
N ALA A 71 11.93 -7.95 5.26
CA ALA A 71 11.69 -7.75 3.83
C ALA A 71 12.95 -7.96 3.00
N SER A 72 14.07 -7.40 3.44
CA SER A 72 15.37 -7.54 2.75
C SER A 72 15.90 -8.97 2.78
N ALA A 73 15.65 -9.70 3.87
CA ALA A 73 16.07 -11.10 4.00
C ALA A 73 15.22 -12.04 3.13
N GLU A 74 13.90 -11.80 3.05
CA GLU A 74 12.98 -12.66 2.32
C GLU A 74 12.88 -12.30 0.82
N HIS A 75 13.04 -11.02 0.48
CA HIS A 75 12.81 -10.48 -0.87
C HIS A 75 13.97 -9.63 -1.38
N GLY A 76 15.18 -10.16 -1.33
CA GLY A 76 16.42 -9.46 -1.72
C GLY A 76 16.47 -8.94 -3.17
N SER A 77 15.52 -9.32 -4.03
CA SER A 77 15.32 -8.73 -5.37
C SER A 77 14.62 -7.36 -5.34
N GLY A 78 13.95 -7.02 -4.24
CA GLY A 78 13.33 -5.73 -4.00
C GLY A 78 14.30 -4.71 -3.42
N ARG A 79 13.87 -3.46 -3.38
CA ARG A 79 14.58 -2.36 -2.72
C ARG A 79 13.74 -1.85 -1.57
N PHE A 80 14.37 -1.67 -0.40
CA PHE A 80 13.67 -1.27 0.81
C PHE A 80 14.30 -0.01 1.41
N VAL A 81 13.47 0.96 1.79
CA VAL A 81 13.90 2.27 2.31
C VAL A 81 13.07 2.62 3.54
N GLN A 82 13.74 2.98 4.63
CA GLN A 82 13.04 3.53 5.79
C GLN A 82 12.57 4.95 5.49
N ALA A 83 11.25 5.17 5.49
CA ALA A 83 10.68 6.49 5.22
C ALA A 83 9.27 6.64 5.80
N ASP A 84 8.90 7.90 6.02
CA ASP A 84 7.54 8.32 6.35
C ASP A 84 6.75 8.51 5.05
N VAL A 85 5.60 7.85 4.92
CA VAL A 85 4.71 7.96 3.76
C VAL A 85 4.14 9.37 3.56
N THR A 86 4.22 10.23 4.57
CA THR A 86 3.83 11.64 4.49
C THR A 86 4.98 12.56 4.07
N GLN A 87 6.18 12.01 3.86
CA GLN A 87 7.37 12.73 3.41
C GLN A 87 8.30 11.79 2.63
N LEU A 88 7.93 11.49 1.40
CA LEU A 88 8.63 10.49 0.59
C LEU A 88 10.01 11.00 0.10
N PRO A 89 11.09 10.21 0.28
CA PRO A 89 12.45 10.61 -0.09
C PRO A 89 12.73 10.40 -1.59
N PHE A 90 11.74 10.63 -2.44
CA PHE A 90 11.85 10.45 -3.89
C PHE A 90 11.55 11.76 -4.62
N THR A 91 12.13 11.92 -5.79
CA THR A 91 11.82 13.06 -6.68
C THR A 91 10.41 12.93 -7.26
N ALA A 92 9.83 14.04 -7.69
CA ALA A 92 8.54 14.04 -8.39
C ALA A 92 8.60 13.17 -9.65
N GLY A 93 7.50 12.45 -9.96
CA GLY A 93 7.40 11.62 -11.15
C GLY A 93 8.39 10.45 -11.19
N SER A 94 8.72 9.88 -10.04
CA SER A 94 9.67 8.76 -9.95
C SER A 94 9.04 7.40 -10.22
N PHE A 95 7.70 7.27 -10.16
CA PHE A 95 7.03 5.97 -10.22
C PHE A 95 5.90 5.95 -11.25
N ASP A 96 5.74 4.80 -11.90
CA ASP A 96 4.66 4.51 -12.85
C ASP A 96 3.38 4.05 -12.11
N ALA A 97 3.56 3.42 -10.96
CA ALA A 97 2.46 3.01 -10.08
C ALA A 97 2.89 2.99 -8.61
N ALA A 98 1.89 3.03 -7.74
CA ALA A 98 2.05 2.80 -6.31
C ALA A 98 0.96 1.86 -5.78
N LEU A 99 1.24 1.22 -4.65
CA LEU A 99 0.24 0.46 -3.91
C LEU A 99 0.35 0.75 -2.42
N ASP A 100 -0.77 0.57 -1.73
CA ASP A 100 -0.91 0.62 -0.27
C ASP A 100 -1.81 -0.53 0.17
N ARG A 101 -1.25 -1.50 0.85
CA ARG A 101 -1.99 -2.63 1.39
C ARG A 101 -2.13 -2.53 2.91
N GLY A 102 -2.63 -1.38 3.37
CA GLY A 102 -2.95 -1.25 4.79
C GLY A 102 -2.11 -0.25 5.56
N CYS A 103 -1.54 0.74 4.91
CA CYS A 103 -0.82 1.83 5.55
C CYS A 103 -1.75 3.02 5.90
N LEU A 104 -2.55 3.49 4.94
CA LEU A 104 -3.40 4.68 5.11
C LEU A 104 -4.30 4.62 6.35
N HIS A 105 -4.83 3.47 6.68
CA HIS A 105 -5.77 3.34 7.80
C HIS A 105 -5.12 3.48 9.19
N TYR A 106 -3.79 3.45 9.26
CA TYR A 106 -3.04 3.77 10.48
C TYR A 106 -2.70 5.25 10.61
N LEU A 107 -2.85 6.02 9.52
CA LEU A 107 -2.55 7.44 9.56
C LEU A 107 -3.65 8.22 10.29
N PRO A 108 -3.27 9.16 11.18
CA PRO A 108 -4.21 10.09 11.77
C PRO A 108 -4.85 10.94 10.67
N ARG A 109 -6.09 11.39 10.91
CA ARG A 109 -6.90 12.06 9.90
C ARG A 109 -6.20 13.27 9.27
N GLU A 110 -5.52 14.05 10.09
CA GLU A 110 -4.78 15.24 9.68
C GLU A 110 -3.58 14.96 8.78
N ALA A 111 -3.04 13.75 8.81
CA ALA A 111 -1.90 13.35 7.97
C ALA A 111 -2.31 12.86 6.58
N ARG A 112 -3.58 12.45 6.38
CA ARG A 112 -4.03 11.77 5.15
C ARG A 112 -3.96 12.65 3.91
N ALA A 113 -4.25 13.96 4.04
CA ALA A 113 -4.13 14.88 2.91
C ALA A 113 -2.68 15.04 2.46
N ARG A 114 -1.74 15.11 3.41
CA ARG A 114 -0.31 15.18 3.11
C ARG A 114 0.19 13.88 2.46
N TYR A 115 -0.25 12.74 2.97
CA TYR A 115 0.00 11.44 2.35
C TYR A 115 -0.44 11.41 0.88
N ALA A 116 -1.69 11.79 0.58
CA ALA A 116 -2.22 11.81 -0.80
C ALA A 116 -1.43 12.76 -1.72
N THR A 117 -0.99 13.92 -1.17
CA THR A 117 -0.14 14.88 -1.89
C THR A 117 1.22 14.28 -2.22
N GLU A 118 1.84 13.56 -1.29
CA GLU A 118 3.14 12.92 -1.51
C GLU A 118 3.05 11.78 -2.52
N VAL A 119 1.99 10.96 -2.45
CA VAL A 119 1.75 9.89 -3.44
C VAL A 119 1.56 10.49 -4.84
N ALA A 120 0.75 11.56 -4.96
CA ALA A 120 0.59 12.28 -6.23
C ALA A 120 1.91 12.84 -6.75
N ARG A 121 2.70 13.47 -5.88
CA ARG A 121 3.98 14.07 -6.25
C ARG A 121 4.97 13.08 -6.85
N VAL A 122 5.04 11.87 -6.29
CA VAL A 122 6.01 10.87 -6.73
C VAL A 122 5.55 10.03 -7.93
N LEU A 123 4.25 10.03 -8.23
CA LEU A 123 3.71 9.36 -9.40
C LEU A 123 3.86 10.23 -10.66
N LEU A 124 4.08 9.58 -11.79
CA LEU A 124 3.95 10.21 -13.11
C LEU A 124 2.49 10.60 -13.37
N PRO A 125 2.22 11.61 -14.21
CA PRO A 125 0.88 11.83 -14.76
C PRO A 125 0.34 10.54 -15.41
N GLY A 126 -0.89 10.15 -15.08
CA GLY A 126 -1.47 8.86 -15.46
C GLY A 126 -1.00 7.67 -14.63
N GLY A 127 -0.15 7.88 -13.65
CA GLY A 127 0.31 6.84 -12.71
C GLY A 127 -0.85 6.23 -11.93
N ARG A 128 -0.79 4.92 -11.68
CA ARG A 128 -1.87 4.13 -11.07
C ARG A 128 -1.60 3.90 -9.59
N PHE A 129 -2.62 4.05 -8.78
CA PHE A 129 -2.52 3.81 -7.35
C PHE A 129 -3.59 2.83 -6.89
N LEU A 130 -3.13 1.66 -6.40
CA LEU A 130 -3.98 0.63 -5.80
C LEU A 130 -3.94 0.78 -4.28
N LEU A 131 -5.07 1.10 -3.68
CA LEU A 131 -5.21 1.26 -2.25
C LEU A 131 -6.14 0.19 -1.68
N ARG A 132 -5.70 -0.48 -0.61
CA ARG A 132 -6.57 -1.24 0.28
C ARG A 132 -6.48 -0.69 1.69
N ALA A 133 -7.60 -0.24 2.25
CA ALA A 133 -7.68 0.19 3.63
C ALA A 133 -8.64 -0.68 4.44
N CYS A 134 -8.25 -1.04 5.65
CA CYS A 134 -9.12 -1.72 6.59
C CYS A 134 -10.08 -0.71 7.24
N LEU A 135 -11.39 -1.01 7.23
CA LEU A 135 -12.41 -0.17 7.85
C LEU A 135 -12.64 -0.55 9.31
N ARG A 136 -12.64 -1.86 9.58
CA ARG A 136 -12.80 -2.42 10.92
C ARG A 136 -11.99 -3.70 11.06
N ALA A 137 -11.08 -3.71 12.02
CA ALA A 137 -10.38 -4.90 12.51
C ALA A 137 -10.20 -4.78 14.02
N ALA A 138 -9.70 -5.83 14.67
CA ALA A 138 -9.38 -5.76 16.08
C ALA A 138 -8.42 -4.60 16.35
N GLY A 139 -8.82 -3.68 17.22
CA GLY A 139 -8.03 -2.49 17.58
C GLY A 139 -8.01 -1.36 16.55
N ILE A 140 -8.52 -1.56 15.33
CA ILE A 140 -8.63 -0.52 14.31
C ILE A 140 -10.08 -0.03 14.26
N ARG A 141 -10.30 1.20 14.71
CA ARG A 141 -11.51 1.98 14.45
C ARG A 141 -11.07 3.19 13.64
N ASN A 142 -11.33 3.16 12.36
CA ASN A 142 -11.11 4.34 11.54
C ASN A 142 -12.41 4.80 10.89
N ASP A 143 -12.40 6.03 10.45
CA ASP A 143 -13.51 6.72 9.83
C ASP A 143 -13.44 6.63 8.29
N LEU A 144 -12.63 5.72 7.76
CA LEU A 144 -12.49 5.57 6.32
C LEU A 144 -13.75 4.96 5.73
N ASP A 145 -14.28 5.65 4.75
CA ASP A 145 -15.33 5.20 3.86
C ASP A 145 -15.08 5.78 2.45
N GLU A 146 -15.96 5.51 1.51
CA GLU A 146 -15.82 6.04 0.16
C GLU A 146 -15.79 7.57 0.14
N SER A 147 -16.61 8.24 0.95
CA SER A 147 -16.69 9.70 0.98
C SER A 147 -15.40 10.32 1.52
N VAL A 148 -14.84 9.72 2.56
CA VAL A 148 -13.55 10.13 3.13
C VAL A 148 -12.42 9.91 2.12
N LEU A 149 -12.37 8.75 1.45
CA LEU A 149 -11.35 8.52 0.41
C LEU A 149 -11.45 9.54 -0.72
N ARG A 150 -12.65 9.85 -1.20
CA ARG A 150 -12.84 10.89 -2.24
C ARG A 150 -12.40 12.28 -1.75
N SER A 151 -12.54 12.59 -0.47
CA SER A 151 -12.08 13.84 0.12
C SER A 151 -10.56 13.89 0.32
N VAL A 152 -9.92 12.75 0.57
CA VAL A 152 -8.46 12.64 0.71
C VAL A 152 -7.78 12.73 -0.66
N PHE A 153 -8.34 12.08 -1.68
CA PHE A 153 -7.78 12.02 -3.02
C PHE A 153 -8.47 12.98 -3.99
N VAL A 154 -8.63 14.24 -3.57
CA VAL A 154 -9.19 15.31 -4.41
C VAL A 154 -8.30 15.52 -5.65
N GLY A 155 -8.91 15.62 -6.83
CA GLY A 155 -8.20 15.79 -8.10
C GLY A 155 -7.73 14.49 -8.76
N TRP A 156 -7.86 13.35 -8.06
CA TRP A 156 -7.55 12.05 -8.65
C TRP A 156 -8.72 11.53 -9.49
N ARG A 157 -8.42 10.80 -10.54
CA ARG A 157 -9.42 10.04 -11.28
C ARG A 157 -9.71 8.72 -10.56
N VAL A 158 -10.90 8.62 -9.98
CA VAL A 158 -11.36 7.40 -9.32
C VAL A 158 -11.88 6.42 -10.37
N ARG A 159 -11.23 5.26 -10.52
CA ARG A 159 -11.67 4.19 -11.43
C ARG A 159 -12.68 3.27 -10.77
N SER A 160 -12.43 2.90 -9.53
CA SER A 160 -13.36 2.13 -8.70
C SER A 160 -13.08 2.36 -7.22
N ILE A 161 -14.12 2.26 -6.42
CA ILE A 161 -14.04 2.09 -4.96
C ILE A 161 -15.04 0.99 -4.62
N VAL A 162 -14.56 -0.10 -4.00
CA VAL A 162 -15.38 -1.26 -3.68
C VAL A 162 -15.10 -1.68 -2.24
N SER A 163 -16.16 -1.93 -1.48
CA SER A 163 -16.03 -2.51 -0.14
C SER A 163 -16.11 -4.02 -0.22
N HIS A 164 -15.22 -4.70 0.49
CA HIS A 164 -15.13 -6.15 0.57
C HIS A 164 -15.13 -6.63 2.01
N GLU A 165 -15.70 -7.80 2.23
CA GLU A 165 -15.47 -8.56 3.45
C GLU A 165 -14.32 -9.54 3.21
N ILE A 166 -13.31 -9.48 4.05
CA ILE A 166 -12.13 -10.33 3.97
C ILE A 166 -12.17 -11.29 5.16
N PRO A 167 -12.21 -12.62 4.96
CA PRO A 167 -12.13 -13.57 6.05
C PRO A 167 -10.76 -13.48 6.72
N THR A 168 -10.76 -13.49 8.04
CA THR A 168 -9.59 -13.71 8.90
C THR A 168 -9.83 -14.97 9.71
N ASP A 169 -8.83 -15.44 10.44
CA ASP A 169 -8.91 -16.71 11.17
C ASP A 169 -10.11 -16.78 12.16
N ASP A 170 -10.54 -15.64 12.71
CA ASP A 170 -11.56 -15.58 13.75
C ASP A 170 -12.79 -14.70 13.43
N ARG A 171 -12.76 -13.95 12.30
CA ARG A 171 -13.84 -12.99 11.94
C ARG A 171 -13.79 -12.54 10.48
N MET A 172 -14.80 -11.79 10.07
CA MET A 172 -14.80 -11.03 8.83
C MET A 172 -14.24 -9.62 9.07
N MET A 173 -13.27 -9.22 8.27
CA MET A 173 -12.71 -7.88 8.24
C MET A 173 -13.34 -7.10 7.09
N GLN A 174 -13.82 -5.88 7.35
CA GLN A 174 -14.28 -4.99 6.29
C GLN A 174 -13.10 -4.17 5.76
N ALA A 175 -12.90 -4.20 4.47
CA ALA A 175 -11.90 -3.41 3.77
C ALA A 175 -12.53 -2.66 2.59
N ILE A 176 -11.89 -1.54 2.22
CA ILE A 176 -12.20 -0.78 1.01
C ILE A 176 -11.00 -0.85 0.08
N VAL A 177 -11.27 -1.17 -1.18
CA VAL A 177 -10.26 -1.21 -2.25
C VAL A 177 -10.57 -0.11 -3.25
N ALA A 178 -9.58 0.73 -3.53
CA ALA A 178 -9.70 1.82 -4.49
C ALA A 178 -8.65 1.70 -5.60
N ARG A 179 -9.09 1.92 -6.84
CA ARG A 179 -8.23 2.11 -8.02
C ARG A 179 -8.27 3.58 -8.41
N LEU A 180 -7.15 4.24 -8.31
CA LEU A 180 -6.99 5.68 -8.50
C LEU A 180 -5.95 5.94 -9.58
N GLU A 181 -6.13 7.02 -10.36
CA GLU A 181 -5.12 7.49 -11.31
C GLU A 181 -4.75 8.94 -11.00
N HIS A 182 -3.47 9.21 -11.00
CA HIS A 182 -2.92 10.57 -10.91
C HIS A 182 -3.20 11.32 -12.23
N VAL A 183 -3.82 12.50 -12.14
CA VAL A 183 -4.20 13.31 -13.31
C VAL A 183 -3.14 14.36 -13.62
#